data_1a6f798f7e6327db0eea21c0fa031dc2
#
_entry.id   1a6f798f7e6327db0eea21c0fa031dc2
#
_cell.length_a   1.000
_cell.length_b   1.000
_cell.length_c   1.000
_cell.angle_alpha   90.00
_cell.angle_beta   90.00
_cell.angle_gamma   90.00
#
_symmetry.space_group_name_H-M   'P 1'
#
loop_
_entity.id
_entity.type
_entity.pdbx_description
1 polymer ?
#
loop_
_entity_poly.entity_id
_entity_poly.type
_entity_poly.pdbx_seq_one_letter_code
_entity_poly.pdbx_strand_id
1 'polypeptide(L)'
;MKTIPLTLETEALARRFVWFEPPEEALSDTDRFVAYALARATHADMMLLRRFLMDDDLREALDRAPPGIIDPRSWAYWNSVLGRYPAPAMPVRRFG
;
A
#
# COMPACT_ATOMS: atom_id res chain seq x y z
N MET A 1 -7.53 0.31 -9.81
CA MET A 1 -7.73 0.98 -8.51
C MET A 1 -7.95 2.47 -8.72
N LYS A 2 -8.66 3.11 -7.80
CA LYS A 2 -8.90 4.55 -7.82
C LYS A 2 -7.58 5.32 -7.75
N THR A 3 -7.54 6.47 -8.41
CA THR A 3 -6.41 7.39 -8.30
C THR A 3 -6.54 8.17 -6.99
N ILE A 4 -5.45 8.25 -6.23
CA ILE A 4 -5.40 9.07 -5.02
C ILE A 4 -5.06 10.50 -5.44
N PRO A 5 -5.89 11.49 -5.08
CA PRO A 5 -5.63 12.88 -5.48
C PRO A 5 -4.37 13.43 -4.79
N LEU A 6 -3.64 14.27 -5.49
CA LEU A 6 -2.48 14.96 -4.94
C LEU A 6 -2.95 16.16 -4.11
N THR A 7 -2.85 16.03 -2.80
CA THR A 7 -3.18 17.09 -1.84
C THR A 7 -1.95 17.33 -0.96
N LEU A 8 -1.98 18.36 -0.12
CA LEU A 8 -0.88 18.58 0.83
C LEU A 8 -0.69 17.35 1.73
N GLU A 9 -1.79 16.73 2.13
CA GLU A 9 -1.73 15.56 3.02
C GLU A 9 -1.19 14.33 2.31
N THR A 10 -1.67 14.03 1.10
CA THR A 10 -1.20 12.86 0.36
C THR A 10 0.23 13.06 -0.16
N GLU A 11 0.61 14.29 -0.47
CA GLU A 11 1.99 14.61 -0.81
C GLU A 11 2.93 14.30 0.35
N ALA A 12 2.55 14.70 1.58
CA ALA A 12 3.34 14.42 2.77
C ALA A 12 3.50 12.91 3.01
N LEU A 13 2.42 12.14 2.80
CA LEU A 13 2.47 10.68 2.90
C LEU A 13 3.40 10.09 1.85
N ALA A 14 3.30 10.56 0.61
CA ALA A 14 4.15 10.06 -0.47
C ALA A 14 5.63 10.31 -0.18
N ARG A 15 5.97 11.48 0.38
CA ARG A 15 7.35 11.80 0.74
C ARG A 15 7.89 10.87 1.83
N ARG A 16 7.04 10.39 2.73
CA ARG A 16 7.46 9.47 3.78
C ARG A 16 7.54 8.03 3.31
N PHE A 17 6.58 7.57 2.50
CA PHE A 17 6.52 6.16 2.09
C PHE A 17 7.41 5.88 0.88
N VAL A 18 7.50 6.81 -0.06
CA VAL A 18 8.24 6.67 -1.30
C VAL A 18 9.15 7.88 -1.46
N TRP A 19 10.07 8.05 -0.50
CA TRP A 19 10.93 9.21 -0.38
C TRP A 19 11.89 9.37 -1.57
N PHE A 20 12.12 8.31 -2.32
CA PHE A 20 13.07 8.28 -3.44
C PHE A 20 12.47 8.71 -4.78
N GLU A 21 11.21 9.15 -4.79
CA GLU A 21 10.51 9.63 -6.00
C GLU A 21 9.77 10.93 -5.71
N PRO A 22 9.54 11.77 -6.74
CA PRO A 22 8.62 12.90 -6.58
C PRO A 22 7.21 12.40 -6.23
N PRO A 23 6.46 13.14 -5.39
CA PRO A 23 5.11 12.71 -4.99
C PRO A 23 4.16 12.42 -6.14
N GLU A 24 4.24 13.15 -7.24
CA GLU A 24 3.40 12.93 -8.42
C GLU A 24 3.63 11.55 -9.01
N GLU A 25 4.90 11.13 -9.09
CA GLU A 25 5.25 9.81 -9.60
C GLU A 25 4.85 8.72 -8.63
N ALA A 26 5.09 8.94 -7.33
CA ALA A 26 4.73 7.97 -6.29
C ALA A 26 3.23 7.69 -6.31
N LEU A 27 2.40 8.72 -6.47
CA LEU A 27 0.94 8.57 -6.46
C LEU A 27 0.38 8.09 -7.80
N SER A 28 1.16 8.14 -8.89
CA SER A 28 0.69 7.73 -10.21
C SER A 28 0.47 6.22 -10.31
N ASP A 29 1.23 5.43 -9.56
CA ASP A 29 1.04 3.98 -9.46
C ASP A 29 0.39 3.69 -8.10
N THR A 30 -0.94 3.72 -8.08
CA THR A 30 -1.72 3.61 -6.86
C THR A 30 -1.48 2.28 -6.15
N ASP A 31 -1.44 1.17 -6.88
CA ASP A 31 -1.22 -0.15 -6.27
C ASP A 31 0.13 -0.20 -5.55
N ARG A 32 1.18 0.31 -6.20
CA ARG A 32 2.51 0.34 -5.60
C ARG A 32 2.56 1.27 -4.40
N PHE A 33 1.97 2.46 -4.51
CA PHE A 33 1.92 3.43 -3.41
C PHE A 33 1.22 2.84 -2.20
N VAL A 34 0.06 2.20 -2.40
CA VAL A 34 -0.69 1.59 -1.30
C VAL A 34 0.09 0.42 -0.70
N ALA A 35 0.84 -0.34 -1.50
CA ALA A 35 1.70 -1.40 -0.97
C ALA A 35 2.75 -0.82 -0.01
N TYR A 36 3.39 0.29 -0.36
CA TYR A 36 4.32 0.98 0.54
C TYR A 36 3.61 1.48 1.81
N ALA A 37 2.39 2.00 1.66
CA ALA A 37 1.61 2.44 2.82
C ALA A 37 1.32 1.29 3.77
N LEU A 38 0.90 0.14 3.24
CA LEU A 38 0.61 -1.04 4.07
C LEU A 38 1.84 -1.53 4.83
N ALA A 39 3.04 -1.31 4.27
CA ALA A 39 4.28 -1.70 4.91
C ALA A 39 4.81 -0.66 5.91
N ARG A 40 4.53 0.62 5.71
CA ARG A 40 5.23 1.71 6.41
C ARG A 40 4.34 2.68 7.16
N ALA A 41 3.05 2.72 6.88
CA ALA A 41 2.16 3.72 7.43
C ALA A 41 1.88 3.49 8.91
N THR A 42 1.73 4.58 9.67
CA THR A 42 1.19 4.52 11.01
C THR A 42 -0.33 4.35 10.95
N HIS A 43 -0.95 4.07 12.10
CA HIS A 43 -2.41 3.99 12.18
C HIS A 43 -3.06 5.30 11.70
N ALA A 44 -2.52 6.43 12.14
CA ALA A 44 -3.05 7.74 11.74
C ALA A 44 -2.95 7.96 10.22
N ASP A 45 -1.83 7.55 9.62
CA ASP A 45 -1.65 7.62 8.18
C ASP A 45 -2.69 6.78 7.44
N MET A 46 -2.96 5.58 7.92
CA MET A 46 -3.95 4.70 7.32
C MET A 46 -5.36 5.25 7.47
N MET A 47 -5.68 5.89 8.59
CA MET A 47 -6.98 6.53 8.75
C MET A 47 -7.18 7.64 7.72
N LEU A 48 -6.13 8.40 7.43
CA LEU A 48 -6.17 9.43 6.40
C LEU A 48 -6.40 8.82 5.01
N LEU A 49 -5.64 7.76 4.68
CA LEU A 49 -5.77 7.09 3.38
C LEU A 49 -7.13 6.45 3.19
N ARG A 50 -7.72 5.92 4.26
CA ARG A 50 -9.04 5.28 4.18
C ARG A 50 -10.18 6.27 3.94
N ARG A 51 -9.90 7.55 3.89
CA ARG A 51 -10.86 8.55 3.39
C ARG A 51 -11.00 8.46 1.87
N PHE A 52 -10.00 7.93 1.19
CA PHE A 52 -9.96 7.79 -0.27
C PHE A 52 -10.10 6.33 -0.73
N LEU A 53 -9.78 5.38 0.12
CA LEU A 53 -9.68 3.95 -0.23
C LEU A 53 -10.59 3.13 0.66
N MET A 54 -11.28 2.17 0.05
CA MET A 54 -12.12 1.20 0.76
C MET A 54 -11.35 -0.11 0.95
N ASP A 55 -11.91 -1.03 1.73
CA ASP A 55 -11.27 -2.33 2.00
C ASP A 55 -10.97 -3.10 0.72
N ASP A 56 -11.87 -3.04 -0.28
CA ASP A 56 -11.63 -3.70 -1.56
C ASP A 56 -10.42 -3.14 -2.30
N ASP A 57 -10.18 -1.83 -2.18
CA ASP A 57 -9.00 -1.20 -2.76
C ASP A 57 -7.73 -1.72 -2.09
N LEU A 58 -7.76 -1.90 -0.77
CA LEU A 58 -6.61 -2.42 -0.03
C LEU A 58 -6.34 -3.88 -0.37
N ARG A 59 -7.39 -4.70 -0.54
CA ARG A 59 -7.24 -6.08 -0.98
C ARG A 59 -6.64 -6.15 -2.37
N GLU A 60 -7.10 -5.29 -3.28
CA GLU A 60 -6.54 -5.21 -4.63
C GLU A 60 -5.06 -4.84 -4.60
N ALA A 61 -4.68 -3.88 -3.74
CA ALA A 61 -3.29 -3.49 -3.59
C ALA A 61 -2.43 -4.64 -3.09
N LEU A 62 -2.93 -5.44 -2.14
CA LEU A 62 -2.22 -6.64 -1.68
C LEU A 62 -2.02 -7.63 -2.81
N ASP A 63 -3.08 -7.87 -3.60
CA ASP A 63 -3.04 -8.85 -4.69
C ASP A 63 -2.08 -8.43 -5.81
N ARG A 64 -1.90 -7.13 -5.99
CA ARG A 64 -1.04 -6.56 -7.04
C ARG A 64 0.30 -6.05 -6.53
N ALA A 65 0.60 -6.23 -5.24
CA ALA A 65 1.83 -5.71 -4.66
C ALA A 65 3.07 -6.29 -5.34
N PRO A 66 4.02 -5.44 -5.76
CA PRO A 66 5.29 -5.93 -6.27
C PRO A 66 6.05 -6.70 -5.17
N PRO A 67 6.81 -7.73 -5.55
CA PRO A 67 7.61 -8.48 -4.57
C PRO A 67 8.61 -7.56 -3.85
N GLY A 68 8.77 -7.78 -2.55
CA GLY A 68 9.80 -7.11 -1.77
C GLY A 68 9.38 -5.80 -1.11
N ILE A 69 8.15 -5.31 -1.35
CA ILE A 69 7.66 -4.08 -0.71
C ILE A 69 7.06 -4.38 0.66
N ILE A 70 6.15 -5.34 0.73
CA ILE A 70 5.46 -5.68 1.98
C ILE A 70 6.21 -6.81 2.69
N ASP A 71 6.60 -6.58 3.94
CA ASP A 71 7.26 -7.60 4.76
C ASP A 71 6.27 -8.67 5.23
N PRO A 72 6.75 -9.86 5.65
CA PRO A 72 5.86 -10.95 6.07
C PRO A 72 4.90 -10.58 7.20
N ARG A 73 5.35 -9.78 8.16
CA ARG A 73 4.52 -9.38 9.29
C ARG A 73 3.37 -8.47 8.84
N SER A 74 3.67 -7.46 8.02
CA SER A 74 2.65 -6.56 7.48
C SER A 74 1.69 -7.30 6.57
N TRP A 75 2.18 -8.24 5.78
CA TRP A 75 1.37 -9.08 4.91
C TRP A 75 0.34 -9.87 5.72
N ALA A 76 0.78 -10.56 6.75
CA ALA A 76 -0.11 -11.35 7.60
C ALA A 76 -1.13 -10.46 8.31
N TYR A 77 -0.67 -9.32 8.84
CA TYR A 77 -1.53 -8.38 9.57
C TYR A 77 -2.66 -7.86 8.67
N TRP A 78 -2.29 -7.31 7.51
CA TRP A 78 -3.28 -6.69 6.63
C TRP A 78 -4.25 -7.69 6.02
N ASN A 79 -3.77 -8.87 5.64
CA ASN A 79 -4.67 -9.91 5.17
C ASN A 79 -5.67 -10.31 6.25
N SER A 80 -5.22 -10.44 7.48
CA SER A 80 -6.11 -10.75 8.62
C SER A 80 -7.15 -9.64 8.83
N VAL A 81 -6.71 -8.37 8.86
CA VAL A 81 -7.61 -7.22 9.02
C VAL A 81 -8.67 -7.18 7.93
N LEU A 82 -8.30 -7.57 6.70
CA LEU A 82 -9.20 -7.53 5.55
C LEU A 82 -9.97 -8.83 5.33
N GLY A 83 -9.97 -9.73 6.32
CA GLY A 83 -10.77 -10.94 6.29
C GLY A 83 -10.18 -12.11 5.52
N ARG A 84 -8.88 -12.09 5.25
CA ARG A 84 -8.18 -13.17 4.54
C ARG A 84 -7.28 -13.94 5.48
N TYR A 85 -7.84 -14.91 6.17
CA TYR A 85 -7.10 -15.78 7.06
C TYR A 85 -7.42 -17.25 6.78
N PRO A 86 -6.42 -18.10 6.55
CA PRO A 86 -4.99 -17.79 6.48
C PRO A 86 -4.64 -16.91 5.28
N ALA A 87 -3.57 -16.11 5.40
CA ALA A 87 -3.16 -15.21 4.35
C ALA A 87 -2.71 -15.99 3.10
N PRO A 88 -3.03 -15.47 1.89
CA PRO A 88 -2.45 -16.07 0.67
C PRO A 88 -0.95 -15.90 0.63
N ALA A 89 -0.29 -16.66 -0.24
CA ALA A 89 1.17 -16.59 -0.37
C ALA A 89 1.62 -15.18 -0.78
N MET A 90 2.73 -14.73 -0.18
CA MET A 90 3.32 -13.45 -0.52
C MET A 90 3.88 -13.45 -1.95
N PRO A 91 3.86 -12.28 -2.63
CA PRO A 91 4.56 -12.15 -3.90
C PRO A 91 6.06 -12.43 -3.70
N VAL A 92 6.64 -13.24 -4.59
CA VAL A 92 8.07 -13.54 -4.56
C VAL A 92 8.70 -13.20 -5.90
N ARG A 93 9.96 -12.73 -5.84
CA ARG A 93 10.71 -12.49 -7.07
C ARG A 93 11.06 -13.83 -7.71
N ARG A 94 10.84 -13.89 -9.01
CA ARG A 94 11.27 -15.05 -9.80
C ARG A 94 12.52 -14.67 -10.55
N PHE A 95 13.55 -15.48 -10.37
CA PHE A 95 14.81 -15.36 -11.11
C PHE A 95 14.84 -16.44 -12.18
N GLY A 96 15.12 -16.05 -13.37
CA GLY A 96 15.26 -17.01 -14.48
C GLY A 96 14.39 -16.80 -15.63
#